data_a898377109b7a38914bfb4085b7844bd
#
_entry.id   a898377109b7a38914bfb4085b7844bd
#
_cell.length_a   1.000
_cell.length_b   1.000
_cell.length_c   1.000
_cell.angle_alpha   90.00
_cell.angle_beta   90.00
_cell.angle_gamma   90.00
#
_symmetry.space_group_name_H-M   'P 1'
#
loop_
_entity.id
_entity.type
_entity.pdbx_description
1 polymer ?
#
loop_
_entity_poly.entity_id
_entity_poly.type
_entity_poly.pdbx_seq_one_letter_code
_entity_poly.pdbx_strand_id
1 'polypeptide(L)'
;MDLKNQLVKHKMLGRGTIVAQDDKYITVAFASKTSNFVYTNPDTFGKFLALVDEDLHNAVVHEVEDVHLAEQQRNAAKMAAAVPKIAESEPIQAKSERIPGKPMTFYVFQGETFDIEYRGGFIWAPQHSQNGSKIFHWENMAQVKTGDIVLHGCNGRVVAVSTAVSDCYDCDRPAERAFENAWNNQGRRVDLKYTRFAMPIKTSDFLSDILRYCKAKYSPFDKAGNGNMGYLYELNRGLARIFLSAAIRENPELSDIDYIREFMAEKTV
;
A
#
# COMPACT_ATOMS: atom_id res chain seq x y z
N MET A 1 18.59 -21.36 5.89
CA MET A 1 20.07 -21.57 5.64
C MET A 1 20.87 -20.91 6.78
N ASP A 2 22.00 -21.49 7.26
CA ASP A 2 22.85 -20.88 8.29
C ASP A 2 23.92 -20.01 7.61
N LEU A 3 23.90 -18.71 7.90
CA LEU A 3 24.82 -17.71 7.35
C LEU A 3 25.86 -17.22 8.35
N LYS A 4 25.91 -17.79 9.54
CA LYS A 4 26.87 -17.38 10.56
C LYS A 4 28.30 -17.55 10.07
N ASN A 5 29.15 -16.58 10.34
CA ASN A 5 30.55 -16.44 9.87
C ASN A 5 30.72 -16.15 8.38
N GLN A 6 29.66 -15.94 7.60
CA GLN A 6 29.76 -15.54 6.21
C GLN A 6 30.15 -14.06 6.07
N LEU A 7 30.95 -13.78 5.05
CA LEU A 7 31.38 -12.41 4.69
C LEU A 7 30.34 -11.73 3.82
N VAL A 8 30.02 -10.49 4.13
CA VAL A 8 29.09 -9.67 3.37
C VAL A 8 29.71 -8.34 2.98
N LYS A 9 29.17 -7.74 1.93
CA LYS A 9 29.44 -6.36 1.51
C LYS A 9 28.15 -5.53 1.68
N HIS A 10 28.27 -4.36 2.27
CA HIS A 10 27.20 -3.35 2.35
C HIS A 10 27.64 -2.09 1.62
N LYS A 11 26.75 -1.46 0.84
CA LYS A 11 27.08 -0.30 -0.01
C LYS A 11 27.74 0.85 0.75
N MET A 12 27.31 1.11 1.99
CA MET A 12 27.80 2.23 2.80
C MET A 12 28.73 1.81 3.95
N LEU A 13 28.60 0.59 4.49
CA LEU A 13 29.35 0.13 5.67
C LEU A 13 30.57 -0.74 5.29
N GLY A 14 30.74 -1.03 4.02
CA GLY A 14 31.85 -1.84 3.51
C GLY A 14 31.69 -3.33 3.80
N ARG A 15 32.81 -4.03 4.05
CA ARG A 15 32.82 -5.47 4.38
C ARG A 15 32.46 -5.70 5.84
N GLY A 16 31.68 -6.74 6.10
CA GLY A 16 31.31 -7.20 7.42
C GLY A 16 31.23 -8.72 7.50
N THR A 17 31.07 -9.24 8.70
CA THR A 17 30.86 -10.67 8.96
C THR A 17 29.55 -10.86 9.69
N ILE A 18 28.75 -11.85 9.29
CA ILE A 18 27.54 -12.24 10.02
C ILE A 18 27.95 -12.96 11.31
N VAL A 19 27.71 -12.33 12.44
CA VAL A 19 28.13 -12.86 13.77
C VAL A 19 27.02 -13.59 14.49
N ALA A 20 25.76 -13.31 14.17
CA ALA A 20 24.61 -14.00 14.72
C ALA A 20 23.47 -14.07 13.68
N GLN A 21 22.63 -15.07 13.82
CA GLN A 21 21.42 -15.26 13.02
C GLN A 21 20.36 -15.92 13.91
N ASP A 22 19.13 -15.41 13.81
CA ASP A 22 17.91 -16.05 14.31
C ASP A 22 16.89 -16.17 13.18
N ASP A 23 15.67 -16.61 13.47
CA ASP A 23 14.61 -16.82 12.46
C ASP A 23 14.20 -15.53 11.75
N LYS A 24 14.49 -14.37 12.30
CA LYS A 24 14.05 -13.08 11.82
C LYS A 24 15.17 -12.12 11.44
N TYR A 25 16.29 -12.19 12.15
CA TYR A 25 17.38 -11.23 12.02
C TYR A 25 18.73 -11.89 11.78
N ILE A 26 19.56 -11.20 11.01
CA ILE A 26 21.00 -11.42 10.97
C ILE A 26 21.71 -10.22 11.57
N THR A 27 22.73 -10.47 12.39
CA THR A 27 23.58 -9.44 12.98
C THR A 27 24.92 -9.43 12.25
N VAL A 28 25.26 -8.29 11.66
CA VAL A 28 26.51 -8.11 10.90
C VAL A 28 27.44 -7.18 11.64
N ALA A 29 28.65 -7.65 11.91
CA ALA A 29 29.75 -6.83 12.44
C ALA A 29 30.53 -6.21 11.28
N PHE A 30 30.49 -4.89 11.17
CA PHE A 30 31.30 -4.08 10.29
C PHE A 30 32.46 -3.43 11.05
N ALA A 31 33.45 -2.92 10.35
CA ALA A 31 34.60 -2.23 10.99
C ALA A 31 34.16 -1.03 11.85
N SER A 32 33.10 -0.33 11.47
CA SER A 32 32.62 0.87 12.16
C SER A 32 31.54 0.60 13.22
N LYS A 33 30.72 -0.43 13.04
CA LYS A 33 29.58 -0.76 13.93
C LYS A 33 29.02 -2.15 13.65
N THR A 34 28.23 -2.65 14.60
CA THR A 34 27.36 -3.84 14.41
C THR A 34 25.95 -3.37 14.05
N SER A 35 25.31 -4.05 13.11
CA SER A 35 23.96 -3.73 12.64
C SER A 35 23.13 -4.98 12.43
N ASN A 36 21.83 -4.88 12.72
CA ASN A 36 20.87 -5.96 12.50
C ASN A 36 20.08 -5.70 11.21
N PHE A 37 19.86 -6.77 10.44
CA PHE A 37 19.06 -6.76 9.22
C PHE A 37 17.99 -7.83 9.33
N VAL A 38 16.80 -7.56 8.76
CA VAL A 38 15.71 -8.54 8.73
C VAL A 38 16.04 -9.60 7.69
N TYR A 39 16.32 -10.84 8.11
CA TYR A 39 16.70 -11.93 7.22
C TYR A 39 15.64 -12.26 6.16
N THR A 40 14.37 -12.26 6.58
CA THR A 40 13.23 -12.61 5.72
C THR A 40 12.79 -11.51 4.77
N ASN A 41 13.44 -10.34 4.79
CA ASN A 41 13.14 -9.24 3.89
C ASN A 41 13.96 -9.39 2.60
N PRO A 42 13.33 -9.54 1.41
CA PRO A 42 14.02 -9.66 0.12
C PRO A 42 15.01 -8.52 -0.15
N ASP A 43 14.72 -7.31 0.31
CA ASP A 43 15.60 -6.15 0.14
C ASP A 43 16.92 -6.27 0.90
N THR A 44 16.97 -7.10 1.94
CA THR A 44 18.20 -7.28 2.73
C THR A 44 19.34 -7.77 1.85
N PHE A 45 19.12 -8.85 1.11
CA PHE A 45 20.13 -9.40 0.18
C PHE A 45 20.02 -8.86 -1.25
N GLY A 46 18.86 -8.37 -1.66
CA GLY A 46 18.66 -7.78 -2.98
C GLY A 46 19.23 -6.36 -3.12
N LYS A 47 19.17 -5.53 -2.04
CA LYS A 47 19.52 -4.10 -2.13
C LYS A 47 20.63 -3.67 -1.19
N PHE A 48 20.73 -4.25 0.01
CA PHE A 48 21.60 -3.72 1.08
C PHE A 48 22.86 -4.55 1.28
N LEU A 49 22.76 -5.86 1.33
CA LEU A 49 23.86 -6.79 1.58
C LEU A 49 24.09 -7.68 0.36
N ALA A 50 25.35 -7.97 0.08
CA ALA A 50 25.74 -9.04 -0.84
C ALA A 50 26.72 -9.96 -0.11
N LEU A 51 26.45 -11.27 -0.10
CA LEU A 51 27.44 -12.25 0.34
C LEU A 51 28.64 -12.22 -0.61
N VAL A 52 29.81 -12.49 -0.07
CA VAL A 52 31.03 -12.52 -0.89
C VAL A 52 31.08 -13.77 -1.75
N ASP A 53 30.49 -14.85 -1.26
CA ASP A 53 30.24 -16.08 -2.01
C ASP A 53 29.00 -15.89 -2.89
N GLU A 54 29.17 -15.88 -4.21
CA GLU A 54 28.11 -15.60 -5.19
C GLU A 54 27.09 -16.75 -5.27
N ASP A 55 27.52 -17.99 -5.15
CA ASP A 55 26.61 -19.14 -5.18
C ASP A 55 25.72 -19.16 -3.96
N LEU A 56 26.31 -18.89 -2.80
CA LEU A 56 25.58 -18.75 -1.54
C LEU A 56 24.65 -17.53 -1.57
N HIS A 57 25.09 -16.43 -2.17
CA HIS A 57 24.26 -15.23 -2.33
C HIS A 57 22.98 -15.50 -3.14
N ASN A 58 23.15 -16.15 -4.30
CA ASN A 58 22.03 -16.49 -5.16
C ASN A 58 21.07 -17.48 -4.46
N ALA A 59 21.61 -18.47 -3.75
CA ALA A 59 20.81 -19.43 -3.00
C ALA A 59 20.00 -18.76 -1.88
N VAL A 60 20.59 -17.80 -1.16
CA VAL A 60 19.91 -17.04 -0.10
C VAL A 60 18.84 -16.11 -0.66
N VAL A 61 19.12 -15.42 -1.76
CA VAL A 61 18.11 -14.56 -2.43
C VAL A 61 16.90 -15.42 -2.83
N HIS A 62 17.10 -16.56 -3.45
CA HIS A 62 16.01 -17.48 -3.80
C HIS A 62 15.25 -17.99 -2.57
N GLU A 63 15.96 -18.42 -1.51
CA GLU A 63 15.31 -18.89 -0.28
C GLU A 63 14.44 -17.80 0.35
N VAL A 64 14.93 -16.56 0.42
CA VAL A 64 14.21 -15.43 1.01
C VAL A 64 13.01 -15.02 0.14
N GLU A 65 13.16 -15.05 -1.18
CA GLU A 65 12.05 -14.79 -2.12
C GLU A 65 10.97 -15.88 -2.01
N ASP A 66 11.35 -17.15 -1.93
CA ASP A 66 10.42 -18.29 -1.75
C ASP A 66 9.68 -18.20 -0.41
N VAL A 67 10.40 -17.89 0.68
CA VAL A 67 9.80 -17.70 2.01
C VAL A 67 8.85 -16.52 1.99
N HIS A 68 9.23 -15.40 1.38
CA HIS A 68 8.38 -14.21 1.26
C HIS A 68 7.13 -14.48 0.43
N LEU A 69 7.28 -15.19 -0.70
CA LEU A 69 6.17 -15.63 -1.53
C LEU A 69 5.23 -16.59 -0.79
N ALA A 70 5.81 -17.56 -0.05
CA ALA A 70 5.04 -18.52 0.75
C ALA A 70 4.31 -17.81 1.91
N GLU A 71 4.91 -16.79 2.51
CA GLU A 71 4.30 -15.97 3.56
C GLU A 71 3.17 -15.10 3.00
N GLN A 72 3.37 -14.51 1.82
CA GLN A 72 2.31 -13.82 1.09
C GLN A 72 1.16 -14.75 0.73
N GLN A 73 1.46 -15.96 0.24
CA GLN A 73 0.45 -16.98 -0.06
C GLN A 73 -0.26 -17.49 1.20
N ARG A 74 0.46 -17.71 2.32
CA ARG A 74 -0.13 -18.06 3.62
C ARG A 74 -1.01 -16.94 4.16
N ASN A 75 -0.58 -15.70 4.04
CA ASN A 75 -1.37 -14.56 4.47
C ASN A 75 -2.59 -14.38 3.57
N ALA A 76 -2.44 -14.55 2.26
CA ALA A 76 -3.55 -14.60 1.32
C ALA A 76 -4.50 -15.77 1.60
N ALA A 77 -3.97 -16.97 1.89
CA ALA A 77 -4.77 -18.14 2.26
C ALA A 77 -5.42 -18.02 3.64
N LYS A 78 -4.72 -17.42 4.63
CA LYS A 78 -5.31 -17.07 5.94
C LYS A 78 -6.40 -16.02 5.80
N MET A 79 -6.24 -15.06 4.90
CA MET A 79 -7.28 -14.09 4.58
C MET A 79 -8.42 -14.73 3.79
N ALA A 80 -8.14 -15.66 2.88
CA ALA A 80 -9.17 -16.47 2.21
C ALA A 80 -9.89 -17.46 3.16
N ALA A 81 -9.18 -18.00 4.15
CA ALA A 81 -9.74 -18.90 5.16
C ALA A 81 -10.41 -18.15 6.33
N ALA A 82 -10.00 -16.90 6.59
CA ALA A 82 -10.63 -15.98 7.55
C ALA A 82 -11.83 -15.25 6.94
N VAL A 83 -12.08 -15.38 5.64
CA VAL A 83 -13.41 -15.10 5.07
C VAL A 83 -14.30 -16.23 5.57
N PRO A 84 -15.21 -15.99 6.55
CA PRO A 84 -16.21 -17.00 6.89
C PRO A 84 -16.86 -17.40 5.57
N LYS A 85 -17.05 -18.72 5.34
CA LYS A 85 -18.03 -19.18 4.35
C LYS A 85 -19.28 -18.36 4.63
N ILE A 86 -19.52 -17.38 3.78
CA ILE A 86 -20.74 -16.58 3.86
C ILE A 86 -21.83 -17.59 3.56
N ALA A 87 -22.45 -18.10 4.63
CA ALA A 87 -23.80 -18.60 4.52
C ALA A 87 -24.60 -17.48 3.87
N GLU A 88 -25.25 -17.78 2.77
CA GLU A 88 -26.28 -16.92 2.16
C GLU A 88 -27.18 -16.40 3.27
N SER A 89 -27.02 -15.16 3.70
CA SER A 89 -27.96 -14.34 4.46
C SER A 89 -27.31 -13.49 5.56
N GLU A 90 -26.33 -12.64 5.22
CA GLU A 90 -26.24 -11.36 5.93
C GLU A 90 -26.11 -10.25 4.88
N PRO A 91 -26.90 -9.17 4.99
CA PRO A 91 -26.76 -8.07 4.06
C PRO A 91 -25.33 -7.55 4.19
N ILE A 92 -24.61 -7.55 3.08
CA ILE A 92 -23.38 -6.77 2.90
C ILE A 92 -23.70 -5.42 3.50
N GLN A 93 -23.01 -5.01 4.57
CA GLN A 93 -23.22 -3.69 5.17
C GLN A 93 -23.17 -2.69 4.02
N ALA A 94 -24.26 -1.95 3.88
CA ALA A 94 -24.49 -1.08 2.74
C ALA A 94 -23.24 -0.26 2.45
N LYS A 95 -22.71 -0.39 1.24
CA LYS A 95 -21.74 0.55 0.71
C LYS A 95 -22.34 1.93 0.93
N SER A 96 -21.53 2.91 1.34
CA SER A 96 -22.06 4.26 1.53
C SER A 96 -22.77 4.68 0.25
N GLU A 97 -24.02 5.04 0.36
CA GLU A 97 -24.77 5.49 -0.81
C GLU A 97 -24.14 6.78 -1.32
N ARG A 98 -23.84 6.81 -2.62
CA ARG A 98 -23.32 7.99 -3.28
C ARG A 98 -24.37 9.10 -3.20
N ILE A 99 -24.03 10.18 -2.51
CA ILE A 99 -24.87 11.38 -2.45
C ILE A 99 -24.74 12.12 -3.80
N PRO A 100 -25.83 12.33 -4.53
CA PRO A 100 -25.77 13.07 -5.80
C PRO A 100 -25.08 14.44 -5.62
N GLY A 101 -24.16 14.76 -6.53
CA GLY A 101 -23.41 16.01 -6.51
C GLY A 101 -22.29 16.10 -5.46
N LYS A 102 -22.05 15.04 -4.67
CA LYS A 102 -20.91 15.01 -3.74
C LYS A 102 -19.90 13.94 -4.14
N PRO A 103 -18.59 14.26 -4.17
CA PRO A 103 -17.55 13.27 -4.42
C PRO A 103 -17.49 12.27 -3.28
N MET A 104 -17.30 10.99 -3.62
CA MET A 104 -16.85 9.98 -2.64
C MET A 104 -15.38 10.17 -2.34
N THR A 105 -14.95 9.62 -1.22
CA THR A 105 -13.55 9.66 -0.80
C THR A 105 -13.00 8.25 -0.68
N PHE A 106 -11.79 8.04 -1.18
CA PHE A 106 -11.10 6.76 -1.17
C PHE A 106 -9.70 6.91 -0.59
N TYR A 107 -9.18 5.78 -0.12
CA TYR A 107 -7.80 5.63 0.31
C TYR A 107 -7.16 4.46 -0.45
N VAL A 108 -6.06 4.72 -1.14
CA VAL A 108 -5.32 3.71 -1.87
C VAL A 108 -3.96 3.46 -1.21
N PHE A 109 -3.64 2.19 -0.98
CA PHE A 109 -2.31 1.78 -0.52
C PHE A 109 -1.43 1.44 -1.71
N GLN A 110 -0.34 2.19 -1.89
CA GLN A 110 0.48 2.14 -3.11
C GLN A 110 1.97 1.86 -2.81
N GLY A 111 2.38 1.33 -1.72
CA GLY A 111 3.75 0.90 -1.44
C GLY A 111 4.77 1.20 -2.56
N GLU A 112 5.18 0.17 -3.28
CA GLU A 112 6.15 0.27 -4.39
C GLU A 112 5.55 0.81 -5.70
N THR A 113 4.22 0.83 -5.85
CA THR A 113 3.57 1.25 -7.10
C THR A 113 3.33 2.75 -7.19
N PHE A 114 3.49 3.50 -6.08
CA PHE A 114 3.16 4.92 -6.01
C PHE A 114 3.81 5.76 -7.13
N ASP A 115 5.13 5.66 -7.28
CA ASP A 115 5.84 6.50 -8.26
C ASP A 115 5.46 6.18 -9.71
N ILE A 116 5.07 4.94 -9.99
CA ILE A 116 4.61 4.49 -11.31
C ILE A 116 3.22 5.06 -11.59
N GLU A 117 2.29 4.85 -10.68
CA GLU A 117 0.90 5.30 -10.81
C GLU A 117 0.80 6.82 -10.79
N TYR A 118 1.59 7.49 -9.94
CA TYR A 118 1.71 8.94 -9.91
C TYR A 118 2.17 9.52 -11.27
N ARG A 119 3.26 8.97 -11.84
CA ARG A 119 3.77 9.43 -13.15
C ARG A 119 2.81 9.10 -14.29
N GLY A 120 2.12 7.98 -14.21
CA GLY A 120 1.13 7.57 -15.20
C GLY A 120 -0.22 8.25 -15.04
N GLY A 121 -0.47 8.93 -13.93
CA GLY A 121 -1.74 9.62 -13.66
C GLY A 121 -2.92 8.66 -13.50
N PHE A 122 -2.73 7.50 -12.85
CA PHE A 122 -3.79 6.50 -12.71
C PHE A 122 -3.68 5.69 -11.40
N ILE A 123 -4.75 4.94 -11.08
CA ILE A 123 -4.73 3.76 -10.24
C ILE A 123 -5.25 2.57 -11.04
N TRP A 124 -4.70 1.38 -10.78
CA TRP A 124 -5.08 0.15 -11.48
C TRP A 124 -5.08 -1.04 -10.54
N ALA A 125 -6.11 -1.89 -10.65
CA ALA A 125 -6.19 -3.15 -9.93
C ALA A 125 -6.70 -4.28 -10.83
N PRO A 126 -6.26 -5.55 -10.62
CA PRO A 126 -6.80 -6.70 -11.32
C PRO A 126 -8.30 -6.87 -11.05
N GLN A 127 -9.05 -7.43 -12.01
CA GLN A 127 -10.45 -7.80 -11.78
C GLN A 127 -10.58 -9.06 -10.90
N HIS A 128 -9.64 -9.98 -11.03
CA HIS A 128 -9.65 -11.25 -10.32
C HIS A 128 -8.24 -11.61 -9.85
N SER A 129 -8.16 -12.37 -8.78
CA SER A 129 -6.93 -13.03 -8.35
C SER A 129 -6.57 -14.16 -9.32
N GLN A 130 -5.38 -14.75 -9.17
CA GLN A 130 -4.92 -15.87 -10.03
C GLN A 130 -5.87 -17.07 -10.03
N ASN A 131 -6.55 -17.33 -8.92
CA ASN A 131 -7.54 -18.41 -8.82
C ASN A 131 -8.96 -18.00 -9.26
N GLY A 132 -9.12 -16.84 -9.90
CA GLY A 132 -10.40 -16.33 -10.40
C GLY A 132 -11.30 -15.69 -9.35
N SER A 133 -10.88 -15.58 -8.10
CA SER A 133 -11.71 -14.99 -7.04
C SER A 133 -11.74 -13.47 -7.15
N LYS A 134 -12.90 -12.88 -6.85
CA LYS A 134 -13.06 -11.44 -6.69
C LYS A 134 -12.53 -11.01 -5.31
N ILE A 135 -11.79 -9.91 -5.27
CA ILE A 135 -11.22 -9.34 -4.04
C ILE A 135 -11.86 -7.99 -3.79
N PHE A 136 -12.47 -7.78 -2.62
CA PHE A 136 -13.31 -6.62 -2.36
C PHE A 136 -12.61 -5.27 -2.57
N HIS A 137 -11.34 -5.15 -2.17
CA HIS A 137 -10.57 -3.91 -2.34
C HIS A 137 -10.11 -3.65 -3.80
N TRP A 138 -10.23 -4.62 -4.69
CA TRP A 138 -10.13 -4.41 -6.14
C TRP A 138 -11.50 -4.09 -6.75
N GLU A 139 -12.56 -4.71 -6.25
CA GLU A 139 -13.94 -4.42 -6.67
C GLU A 139 -14.35 -2.97 -6.33
N ASN A 140 -13.73 -2.35 -5.32
CA ASN A 140 -13.96 -0.95 -4.98
C ASN A 140 -13.56 0.00 -6.12
N MET A 141 -12.66 -0.40 -7.03
CA MET A 141 -12.33 0.38 -8.22
C MET A 141 -13.59 0.76 -9.02
N ALA A 142 -14.53 -0.18 -9.18
CA ALA A 142 -15.76 0.03 -9.93
C ALA A 142 -16.68 1.13 -9.34
N GLN A 143 -16.42 1.55 -8.11
CA GLN A 143 -17.21 2.61 -7.45
C GLN A 143 -16.71 4.01 -7.76
N VAL A 144 -15.44 4.14 -8.17
CA VAL A 144 -14.83 5.44 -8.40
C VAL A 144 -15.42 6.09 -9.63
N LYS A 145 -15.81 7.35 -9.49
CA LYS A 145 -16.38 8.19 -10.53
C LYS A 145 -15.60 9.49 -10.67
N THR A 146 -15.73 10.09 -11.82
CA THR A 146 -15.17 11.43 -12.10
C THR A 146 -15.53 12.41 -10.98
N GLY A 147 -14.55 13.14 -10.48
CA GLY A 147 -14.69 14.09 -9.37
C GLY A 147 -14.44 13.50 -7.97
N ASP A 148 -14.37 12.18 -7.82
CA ASP A 148 -14.06 11.55 -6.54
C ASP A 148 -12.63 11.89 -6.07
N ILE A 149 -12.44 11.90 -4.76
CA ILE A 149 -11.17 12.24 -4.12
C ILE A 149 -10.48 10.96 -3.65
N VAL A 150 -9.20 10.80 -4.01
CA VAL A 150 -8.38 9.67 -3.58
C VAL A 150 -7.18 10.16 -2.79
N LEU A 151 -7.02 9.67 -1.56
CA LEU A 151 -5.83 9.88 -0.74
C LEU A 151 -4.86 8.70 -0.93
N HIS A 152 -3.58 8.99 -1.09
CA HIS A 152 -2.55 8.03 -1.45
C HIS A 152 -1.66 7.71 -0.26
N GLY A 153 -1.72 6.47 0.20
CA GLY A 153 -0.93 5.95 1.31
C GLY A 153 0.31 5.20 0.85
N CYS A 154 1.46 5.57 1.39
CA CYS A 154 2.73 4.90 1.14
C CYS A 154 3.56 4.88 2.42
N ASN A 155 3.99 3.69 2.87
CA ASN A 155 4.87 3.51 4.03
C ASN A 155 4.39 4.24 5.30
N GLY A 156 3.10 4.11 5.65
CA GLY A 156 2.50 4.73 6.83
C GLY A 156 2.33 6.25 6.75
N ARG A 157 2.37 6.81 5.55
CA ARG A 157 2.17 8.24 5.30
C ARG A 157 1.13 8.47 4.23
N VAL A 158 0.41 9.57 4.30
CA VAL A 158 -0.33 10.10 3.15
C VAL A 158 0.64 11.00 2.37
N VAL A 159 0.88 10.64 1.12
CA VAL A 159 1.93 11.25 0.28
C VAL A 159 1.38 12.11 -0.86
N ALA A 160 0.09 11.95 -1.16
CA ALA A 160 -0.58 12.70 -2.22
C ALA A 160 -2.09 12.66 -2.03
N VAL A 161 -2.77 13.55 -2.75
CA VAL A 161 -4.20 13.51 -3.01
C VAL A 161 -4.43 13.62 -4.50
N SER A 162 -5.51 13.06 -5.01
CA SER A 162 -5.92 13.22 -6.40
C SER A 162 -7.43 13.35 -6.53
N THR A 163 -7.88 13.88 -7.67
CA THR A 163 -9.26 13.78 -8.11
C THR A 163 -9.36 12.87 -9.33
N ALA A 164 -10.40 12.04 -9.38
CA ALA A 164 -10.66 11.20 -10.53
C ALA A 164 -11.09 12.05 -11.74
N VAL A 165 -10.42 11.86 -12.88
CA VAL A 165 -10.74 12.54 -14.15
C VAL A 165 -11.47 11.63 -15.12
N SER A 166 -11.61 10.35 -14.76
CA SER A 166 -12.47 9.38 -15.45
C SER A 166 -13.31 8.59 -14.45
N ASP A 167 -14.39 8.02 -14.91
CA ASP A 167 -15.02 6.88 -14.26
C ASP A 167 -14.09 5.67 -14.35
N CYS A 168 -14.30 4.68 -13.49
CA CYS A 168 -13.59 3.41 -13.59
C CYS A 168 -13.96 2.70 -14.89
N TYR A 169 -12.96 2.17 -15.58
CA TYR A 169 -13.13 1.41 -16.83
C TYR A 169 -12.22 0.17 -16.86
N ASP A 170 -12.60 -0.80 -17.66
CA ASP A 170 -11.83 -2.02 -17.86
C ASP A 170 -10.59 -1.70 -18.70
N CYS A 171 -9.44 -2.19 -18.28
CA CYS A 171 -8.16 -1.93 -18.92
C CYS A 171 -7.20 -3.09 -18.60
N ASP A 172 -6.48 -3.54 -19.62
CA ASP A 172 -5.35 -4.45 -19.38
C ASP A 172 -4.30 -3.79 -18.50
N ARG A 173 -3.45 -4.62 -17.92
CA ARG A 173 -2.35 -4.13 -17.06
C ARG A 173 -1.52 -3.10 -17.79
N PRO A 174 -1.33 -1.89 -17.23
CA PRO A 174 -0.44 -0.90 -17.82
C PRO A 174 0.97 -1.44 -17.99
N ALA A 175 1.63 -1.08 -19.11
CA ALA A 175 2.99 -1.56 -19.42
C ALA A 175 3.99 -1.19 -18.32
N GLU A 176 3.78 -0.08 -17.64
CA GLU A 176 4.57 0.41 -16.52
C GLU A 176 4.52 -0.54 -15.29
N ARG A 177 3.47 -1.37 -15.22
CA ARG A 177 3.27 -2.39 -14.17
C ARG A 177 3.55 -3.82 -14.66
N ALA A 178 4.25 -3.99 -15.78
CA ALA A 178 4.55 -5.30 -16.36
C ALA A 178 5.37 -6.23 -15.43
N PHE A 179 6.10 -5.67 -14.45
CA PHE A 179 6.84 -6.45 -13.46
C PHE A 179 5.92 -7.23 -12.48
N GLU A 180 4.65 -6.86 -12.38
CA GLU A 180 3.67 -7.56 -11.52
C GLU A 180 3.09 -8.80 -12.24
N ASN A 181 3.96 -9.69 -12.75
CA ASN A 181 3.55 -10.87 -13.51
C ASN A 181 2.68 -11.87 -12.72
N ALA A 182 2.66 -11.74 -11.39
CA ALA A 182 1.87 -12.59 -10.51
C ALA A 182 0.34 -12.35 -10.59
N TRP A 183 -0.12 -11.27 -11.25
CA TRP A 183 -1.53 -10.90 -11.28
C TRP A 183 -2.17 -11.08 -12.65
N ASN A 184 -3.50 -11.22 -12.68
CA ASN A 184 -4.25 -11.27 -13.93
C ASN A 184 -4.00 -10.00 -14.76
N ASN A 185 -3.91 -10.15 -16.09
CA ASN A 185 -3.70 -9.02 -16.99
C ASN A 185 -4.95 -8.13 -17.12
N GLN A 186 -6.15 -8.72 -17.00
CA GLN A 186 -7.39 -7.97 -17.03
C GLN A 186 -7.61 -7.23 -15.72
N GLY A 187 -7.83 -5.93 -15.80
CA GLY A 187 -7.99 -5.07 -14.64
C GLY A 187 -8.98 -3.94 -14.87
N ARG A 188 -9.01 -3.05 -13.89
CA ARG A 188 -9.78 -1.81 -13.90
C ARG A 188 -8.85 -0.64 -13.64
N ARG A 189 -9.07 0.44 -14.36
CA ARG A 189 -8.30 1.67 -14.27
C ARG A 189 -9.20 2.87 -13.98
N VAL A 190 -8.65 3.81 -13.23
CA VAL A 190 -9.19 5.16 -13.07
C VAL A 190 -8.06 6.14 -13.34
N ASP A 191 -8.29 7.08 -14.23
CA ASP A 191 -7.34 8.16 -14.47
C ASP A 191 -7.52 9.26 -13.43
N LEU A 192 -6.39 9.78 -12.93
CA LEU A 192 -6.33 10.67 -11.79
C LEU A 192 -5.49 11.92 -12.09
N LYS A 193 -5.94 13.06 -11.61
CA LYS A 193 -5.13 14.27 -11.49
C LYS A 193 -4.52 14.32 -10.09
N TYR A 194 -3.24 13.94 -9.99
CA TYR A 194 -2.51 13.90 -8.73
C TYR A 194 -1.99 15.26 -8.29
N THR A 195 -1.95 15.45 -6.97
CA THR A 195 -1.18 16.50 -6.28
C THR A 195 -0.34 15.84 -5.20
N ARG A 196 0.97 15.77 -5.41
CA ARG A 196 1.93 15.18 -4.46
C ARG A 196 2.23 16.19 -3.36
N PHE A 197 2.35 15.71 -2.11
CA PHE A 197 2.73 16.54 -0.98
C PHE A 197 4.26 16.70 -0.92
N ALA A 198 4.73 17.94 -0.77
CA ALA A 198 6.14 18.19 -0.48
C ALA A 198 6.50 17.63 0.91
N MET A 199 5.59 17.77 1.88
CA MET A 199 5.70 17.26 3.25
C MET A 199 4.60 16.23 3.52
N PRO A 200 4.87 14.92 3.35
CA PRO A 200 3.92 13.85 3.65
C PRO A 200 3.54 13.80 5.13
N ILE A 201 2.27 13.57 5.44
CA ILE A 201 1.77 13.43 6.83
C ILE A 201 1.81 11.97 7.28
N LYS A 202 2.16 11.71 8.54
CA LYS A 202 2.16 10.36 9.12
C LYS A 202 0.75 9.98 9.56
N THR A 203 0.27 8.80 9.18
CA THR A 203 -1.05 8.31 9.60
C THR A 203 -1.11 8.04 11.11
N SER A 204 0.02 7.64 11.72
CA SER A 204 0.11 7.41 13.18
C SER A 204 -0.23 8.63 14.03
N ASP A 205 -0.04 9.84 13.49
CA ASP A 205 -0.32 11.08 14.22
C ASP A 205 -1.83 11.35 14.36
N PHE A 206 -2.67 10.56 13.66
CA PHE A 206 -4.13 10.67 13.62
C PHE A 206 -4.84 9.43 14.20
N LEU A 207 -4.19 8.69 15.09
CA LEU A 207 -4.72 7.43 15.61
C LEU A 207 -6.13 7.60 16.22
N SER A 208 -6.35 8.63 17.01
CA SER A 208 -7.67 8.89 17.63
C SER A 208 -8.78 9.14 16.59
N ASP A 209 -8.45 9.87 15.50
CA ASP A 209 -9.39 10.15 14.43
C ASP A 209 -9.64 8.89 13.60
N ILE A 210 -8.59 8.14 13.28
CA ILE A 210 -8.71 6.86 12.59
C ILE A 210 -9.64 5.93 13.36
N LEU A 211 -9.43 5.74 14.66
CA LEU A 211 -10.26 4.88 15.50
C LEU A 211 -11.71 5.39 15.63
N ARG A 212 -11.91 6.70 15.54
CA ARG A 212 -13.25 7.31 15.55
C ARG A 212 -14.04 7.02 14.28
N TYR A 213 -13.38 7.11 13.10
CA TYR A 213 -14.04 7.05 11.79
C TYR A 213 -13.97 5.68 11.11
N CYS A 214 -12.97 4.85 11.44
CA CYS A 214 -12.77 3.53 10.83
C CYS A 214 -13.38 2.40 11.65
N LYS A 215 -14.67 2.51 11.97
CA LYS A 215 -15.39 1.49 12.77
C LYS A 215 -15.99 0.37 11.92
N ALA A 216 -16.13 0.59 10.62
CA ALA A 216 -16.77 -0.34 9.71
C ALA A 216 -15.83 -1.47 9.28
N LYS A 217 -16.40 -2.63 9.02
CA LYS A 217 -15.73 -3.70 8.29
C LYS A 217 -15.30 -3.17 6.91
N TYR A 218 -14.12 -3.59 6.43
CA TYR A 218 -13.55 -3.13 5.15
C TYR A 218 -13.08 -1.66 5.12
N SER A 219 -12.78 -1.11 6.25
CA SER A 219 -12.11 0.19 6.40
C SER A 219 -10.63 0.12 5.96
N PRO A 220 -10.03 1.24 5.53
CA PRO A 220 -8.59 1.28 5.20
C PRO A 220 -7.69 1.03 6.40
N PHE A 221 -8.18 1.21 7.63
CA PHE A 221 -7.41 1.00 8.85
C PHE A 221 -8.10 -0.01 9.77
N ASP A 222 -7.31 -0.79 10.49
CA ASP A 222 -7.78 -1.77 11.47
C ASP A 222 -8.16 -1.13 12.82
N LYS A 223 -8.57 -1.97 13.78
CA LYS A 223 -8.95 -1.54 15.13
C LYS A 223 -7.77 -0.99 15.97
N ALA A 224 -6.54 -1.20 15.55
CA ALA A 224 -5.34 -0.65 16.16
C ALA A 224 -4.81 0.59 15.43
N GLY A 225 -5.49 1.01 14.34
CA GLY A 225 -5.10 2.15 13.51
C GLY A 225 -4.04 1.84 12.48
N ASN A 226 -3.67 0.56 12.31
CA ASN A 226 -2.72 0.17 11.26
C ASN A 226 -3.44 0.10 9.91
N GLY A 227 -2.71 0.38 8.83
CA GLY A 227 -3.24 0.19 7.49
C GLY A 227 -3.56 -1.29 7.21
N ASN A 228 -4.76 -1.54 6.70
CA ASN A 228 -5.16 -2.88 6.27
C ASN A 228 -4.43 -3.27 4.98
N MET A 229 -4.11 -4.56 4.87
CA MET A 229 -3.58 -5.09 3.61
C MET A 229 -4.67 -5.04 2.53
N GLY A 230 -4.35 -4.40 1.42
CA GLY A 230 -5.26 -4.27 0.29
C GLY A 230 -4.88 -3.06 -0.56
N TYR A 231 -5.70 -2.75 -1.56
CA TYR A 231 -5.39 -1.71 -2.51
C TYR A 231 -6.27 -0.47 -2.30
N LEU A 232 -7.55 -0.49 -2.69
CA LEU A 232 -8.46 0.65 -2.64
C LEU A 232 -9.57 0.42 -1.62
N TYR A 233 -9.78 1.39 -0.75
CA TYR A 233 -10.81 1.39 0.27
C TYR A 233 -11.65 2.65 0.18
N GLU A 234 -12.93 2.54 0.47
CA GLU A 234 -13.74 3.72 0.75
C GLU A 234 -13.22 4.37 2.04
N LEU A 235 -13.02 5.66 2.03
CA LEU A 235 -12.58 6.45 3.18
C LEU A 235 -13.74 7.28 3.70
N ASN A 236 -13.91 7.31 5.03
CA ASN A 236 -14.88 8.23 5.62
C ASN A 236 -14.51 9.69 5.28
N ARG A 237 -15.48 10.45 4.81
CA ARG A 237 -15.29 11.84 4.38
C ARG A 237 -14.74 12.74 5.49
N GLY A 238 -15.17 12.53 6.75
CA GLY A 238 -14.65 13.26 7.90
C GLY A 238 -13.17 13.02 8.12
N LEU A 239 -12.72 11.77 8.01
CA LEU A 239 -11.31 11.40 8.12
C LEU A 239 -10.50 11.96 6.94
N ALA A 240 -11.04 11.91 5.72
CA ALA A 240 -10.40 12.51 4.55
C ALA A 240 -10.14 14.00 4.75
N ARG A 241 -11.11 14.73 5.31
CA ARG A 241 -10.96 16.16 5.62
C ARG A 241 -9.92 16.43 6.70
N ILE A 242 -9.83 15.57 7.72
CA ILE A 242 -8.81 15.68 8.77
C ILE A 242 -7.41 15.52 8.16
N PHE A 243 -7.19 14.49 7.35
CA PHE A 243 -5.92 14.29 6.66
C PHE A 243 -5.59 15.47 5.74
N LEU A 244 -6.55 15.96 4.95
CA LEU A 244 -6.32 17.08 4.06
C LEU A 244 -6.07 18.39 4.83
N SER A 245 -6.77 18.64 5.95
CA SER A 245 -6.49 19.80 6.80
C SER A 245 -5.06 19.79 7.33
N ALA A 246 -4.58 18.61 7.74
CA ALA A 246 -3.21 18.48 8.19
C ALA A 246 -2.21 18.63 7.03
N ALA A 247 -2.52 18.03 5.87
CA ALA A 247 -1.68 18.18 4.68
C ALA A 247 -1.56 19.64 4.24
N ILE A 248 -2.66 20.41 4.22
CA ILE A 248 -2.66 21.84 3.89
C ILE A 248 -1.82 22.64 4.88
N ARG A 249 -1.85 22.30 6.17
CA ARG A 249 -1.04 22.99 7.17
C ARG A 249 0.47 22.82 6.92
N GLU A 250 0.88 21.63 6.49
CA GLU A 250 2.28 21.32 6.17
C GLU A 250 2.68 21.74 4.73
N ASN A 251 1.68 21.90 3.83
CA ASN A 251 1.85 22.23 2.42
C ASN A 251 0.79 23.29 2.04
N PRO A 252 0.99 24.57 2.38
CA PRO A 252 -0.03 25.61 2.21
C PRO A 252 -0.53 25.79 0.76
N GLU A 253 0.33 25.49 -0.23
CA GLU A 253 0.02 25.54 -1.66
C GLU A 253 -1.14 24.61 -2.07
N LEU A 254 -1.46 23.60 -1.26
CA LEU A 254 -2.59 22.70 -1.52
C LEU A 254 -3.93 23.44 -1.46
N SER A 255 -4.01 24.56 -0.72
CA SER A 255 -5.22 25.37 -0.64
C SER A 255 -5.59 26.07 -1.96
N ASP A 256 -4.61 26.23 -2.87
CA ASP A 256 -4.80 26.86 -4.18
C ASP A 256 -5.30 25.86 -5.24
N ILE A 257 -5.31 24.59 -4.92
CA ILE A 257 -5.77 23.54 -5.83
C ILE A 257 -7.30 23.46 -5.81
N ASP A 258 -7.93 23.70 -6.96
CA ASP A 258 -9.39 23.86 -7.07
C ASP A 258 -10.18 22.70 -6.45
N TYR A 259 -9.91 21.46 -6.83
CA TYR A 259 -10.67 20.32 -6.31
C TYR A 259 -10.47 20.07 -4.81
N ILE A 260 -9.30 20.46 -4.24
CA ILE A 260 -9.05 20.39 -2.79
C ILE A 260 -9.85 21.49 -2.09
N ARG A 261 -9.78 22.71 -2.62
CA ARG A 261 -10.53 23.87 -2.08
C ARG A 261 -12.04 23.59 -2.10
N GLU A 262 -12.58 23.11 -3.21
CA GLU A 262 -13.99 22.75 -3.34
C GLU A 262 -14.40 21.67 -2.34
N PHE A 263 -13.63 20.57 -2.25
CA PHE A 263 -13.89 19.51 -1.29
C PHE A 263 -13.86 19.99 0.16
N MET A 264 -12.91 20.89 0.50
CA MET A 264 -12.77 21.44 1.85
C MET A 264 -13.83 22.50 2.17
N ALA A 265 -14.36 23.21 1.19
CA ALA A 265 -15.41 24.23 1.37
C ALA A 265 -16.81 23.65 1.60
N GLU A 266 -17.06 22.40 1.16
CA GLU A 266 -18.37 21.77 1.35
C GLU A 266 -18.72 21.64 2.85
N LYS A 267 -19.94 22.07 3.22
CA LYS A 267 -20.42 21.92 4.60
C LYS A 267 -20.60 20.43 4.94
N THR A 268 -20.06 20.02 6.08
CA THR A 268 -20.39 18.71 6.68
C THR A 268 -21.86 18.76 7.08
N VAL A 269 -22.68 17.94 6.44
CA VAL A 269 -24.10 17.74 6.82
C VAL A 269 -24.17 16.78 7.99
#